data_30dd54d7f2f402c08f7e1ce2d0711249
#
_entry.id   30dd54d7f2f402c08f7e1ce2d0711249
#
_cell.length_a   1.000
_cell.length_b   1.000
_cell.length_c   1.000
_cell.angle_alpha   90.00
_cell.angle_beta   90.00
_cell.angle_gamma   90.00
#
_symmetry.space_group_name_H-M   'P 1'
#
loop_
_entity.id
_entity.type
_entity.pdbx_description
1 polymer ?
#
loop_
_entity_poly.entity_id
_entity_poly.type
_entity_poly.pdbx_seq_one_letter_code
_entity_poly.pdbx_strand_id
1 'polypeptide(L)' 'MEVTITAAAADKKTGMTLDELSRFVSQALKHNVPGDTHLEVRIGFGSQIQDLATKQKKERR' A
#
# COMPACT_ATOMS: atom_id res chain seq x y z
N MET A 1 -10.55 -9.61 13.03
CA MET A 1 -10.96 -8.55 12.12
C MET A 1 -9.80 -8.07 11.26
N GLU A 2 -10.02 -7.96 10.00
CA GLU A 2 -8.95 -7.57 9.09
C GLU A 2 -9.00 -6.10 8.77
N VAL A 3 -7.84 -5.51 8.64
CA VAL A 3 -7.72 -4.10 8.34
C VAL A 3 -6.98 -3.95 7.02
N THR A 4 -7.56 -3.17 6.13
CA THR A 4 -6.91 -2.87 4.86
C THR A 4 -6.43 -1.43 4.91
N ILE A 5 -5.14 -1.25 4.70
CA ILE A 5 -4.55 0.07 4.65
C ILE A 5 -4.30 0.40 3.19
N THR A 6 -4.72 1.57 2.78
CA THR A 6 -4.54 1.98 1.39
C THR A 6 -3.89 3.35 1.34
N ALA A 7 -3.23 3.63 0.24
CA ALA A 7 -2.64 4.93 -0.01
C ALA A 7 -2.64 5.17 -1.51
N ALA A 8 -2.76 6.43 -1.88
CA ALA A 8 -2.75 6.81 -3.27
C ALA A 8 -1.76 7.94 -3.48
N ALA A 9 -1.11 7.93 -4.63
CA ALA A 9 -0.20 9.01 -4.97
C ALA A 9 -1.00 10.30 -5.19
N ALA A 10 -0.46 11.39 -4.69
CA ALA A 10 -1.09 12.69 -4.89
C ALA A 10 -1.09 13.05 -6.37
N ASP A 11 -0.03 12.68 -7.07
CA ASP A 11 0.09 12.94 -8.49
C ASP A 11 0.28 11.61 -9.20
N LYS A 12 -0.73 11.21 -9.96
CA LYS A 12 -0.68 9.92 -10.64
C LYS A 12 0.33 9.88 -11.76
N LYS A 13 0.69 11.02 -12.30
CA LYS A 13 1.65 11.07 -13.40
C LYS A 13 3.07 10.81 -12.94
N THR A 14 3.43 11.42 -11.84
CA THR A 14 4.79 11.23 -11.29
C THR A 14 4.86 10.05 -10.36
N GLY A 15 3.70 9.68 -9.79
CA GLY A 15 3.65 8.54 -8.90
C GLY A 15 3.83 8.93 -7.46
N MET A 16 3.91 7.89 -6.63
CA MET A 16 4.02 8.07 -5.19
C MET A 16 5.42 8.51 -4.80
N THR A 17 5.50 9.48 -3.90
CA THR A 17 6.79 9.92 -3.39
C THR A 17 7.24 9.00 -2.27
N LEU A 18 8.51 9.13 -1.93
CA LEU A 18 9.08 8.37 -0.82
C LEU A 18 8.37 8.71 0.49
N ASP A 19 8.01 10.00 0.66
CA ASP A 19 7.28 10.41 1.85
C ASP A 19 5.92 9.74 1.94
N GLU A 20 5.24 9.65 0.82
CA GLU A 20 3.93 9.00 0.79
C GLU A 20 4.05 7.53 1.13
N LEU A 21 5.06 6.88 0.60
CA LEU A 21 5.30 5.48 0.90
C LEU A 21 5.61 5.30 2.39
N SER A 22 6.42 6.19 2.93
CA SER A 22 6.80 6.13 4.34
C SER A 22 5.57 6.24 5.23
N ARG A 23 4.66 7.14 4.89
CA ARG A 23 3.42 7.29 5.65
C ARG A 23 2.56 6.04 5.56
N PHE A 24 2.52 5.43 4.39
CA PHE A 24 1.77 4.20 4.21
C PHE A 24 2.30 3.12 5.14
N VAL A 25 3.61 2.95 5.18
CA VAL A 25 4.23 1.94 6.02
C VAL A 25 3.94 2.24 7.50
N SER A 26 4.06 3.51 7.88
CA SER A 26 3.79 3.91 9.26
C SER A 26 2.36 3.60 9.67
N GLN A 27 1.41 3.88 8.78
CA GLN A 27 0.01 3.60 9.06
C GLN A 27 -0.22 2.10 9.21
N ALA A 28 0.39 1.32 8.34
CA ALA A 28 0.23 -0.12 8.40
C ALA A 28 0.76 -0.67 9.73
N LEU A 29 1.92 -0.21 10.14
CA LEU A 29 2.49 -0.66 11.40
C LEU A 29 1.65 -0.21 12.59
N LYS A 30 1.12 1.00 12.51
CA LYS A 30 0.30 1.55 13.57
C LYS A 30 -0.96 0.72 13.78
N HIS A 31 -1.50 0.16 12.71
CA HIS A 31 -2.69 -0.66 12.79
C HIS A 31 -2.37 -2.14 12.96
N ASN A 32 -1.13 -2.43 13.31
CA ASN A 32 -0.70 -3.80 13.60
C ASN A 32 -0.83 -4.75 12.43
N VAL A 33 -0.61 -4.23 11.24
CA VAL A 33 -0.57 -5.09 10.05
C VAL A 33 0.71 -5.92 10.14
N PRO A 34 0.61 -7.25 10.01
CA PRO A 34 1.80 -8.09 10.10
C PRO A 34 2.85 -7.72 9.06
N GLY A 35 4.11 -7.84 9.44
CA GLY A 35 5.19 -7.47 8.55
C GLY A 35 5.30 -8.34 7.32
N ASP A 36 4.74 -9.54 7.36
CA ASP A 36 4.78 -10.44 6.21
C ASP A 36 3.54 -10.29 5.31
N THR A 37 2.75 -9.25 5.53
CA THR A 37 1.59 -8.98 4.69
C THR A 37 2.04 -8.55 3.31
N HIS A 38 1.45 -9.12 2.29
CA HIS A 38 1.78 -8.74 0.93
C HIS A 38 1.05 -7.46 0.55
N LEU A 39 1.61 -6.76 -0.42
CA LEU A 39 1.04 -5.50 -0.87
C LEU A 39 0.58 -5.61 -2.31
N GLU A 40 -0.47 -4.86 -2.62
CA GLU A 40 -0.94 -4.72 -3.98
C GLU A 40 -0.60 -3.33 -4.47
N VAL A 41 -0.20 -3.23 -5.73
CA VAL A 41 0.25 -1.99 -6.30
C VAL A 41 -0.44 -1.77 -7.63
N ARG A 42 -0.91 -0.55 -7.84
CA ARG A 42 -1.38 -0.15 -9.15
C ARG A 42 -0.33 0.73 -9.79
N ILE A 43 0.09 0.38 -10.97
CA ILE A 43 1.19 1.05 -11.66
C ILE A 43 0.68 1.75 -12.90
N GLY A 44 1.28 2.93 -13.20
CA GLY A 44 0.97 3.65 -14.41
C GLY A 44 1.91 3.27 -15.55
N PHE A 45 1.77 3.98 -16.67
CA PHE A 45 2.54 3.67 -17.85
C PHE A 45 4.05 3.83 -17.68
N GLY A 46 4.46 4.74 -16.81
CA GLY A 46 5.89 4.95 -16.57
C GLY A 46 6.41 4.11 -15.43
N SER A 47 5.67 3.08 -15.04
CA SER A 47 6.01 2.21 -13.93
C SER A 47 5.97 2.93 -12.59
N GLN A 48 5.33 4.09 -12.55
CA GLN A 48 5.19 4.80 -11.29
C GLN A 48 4.07 4.19 -10.47
N ILE A 49 4.24 4.22 -9.16
CA ILE A 49 3.23 3.69 -8.25
C ILE A 49 2.11 4.69 -8.12
N GLN A 50 0.90 4.28 -8.44
CA GLN A 50 -0.25 5.14 -8.31
C GLN A 50 -1.03 4.86 -7.04
N ASP A 51 -1.18 3.61 -6.67
CA ASP A 51 -1.90 3.22 -5.47
C ASP A 51 -1.20 2.07 -4.79
N LEU A 52 -1.35 2.01 -3.48
CA LEU A 52 -0.86 0.90 -2.67
C LEU A 52 -1.97 0.44 -1.74
N ALA A 53 -1.99 -0.85 -1.46
CA ALA A 53 -2.92 -1.41 -0.49
C ALA A 53 -2.32 -2.65 0.13
N THR A 54 -2.65 -2.87 1.40
CA THR A 54 -2.27 -4.13 2.01
C THR A 54 -3.23 -5.19 1.53
N LYS A 55 -2.69 -6.34 1.18
CA LYS A 55 -3.47 -7.43 0.68
C LYS A 55 -3.91 -8.30 1.85
N GLN A 56 -5.21 -8.46 1.98
CA GLN A 56 -5.70 -9.26 3.07
C GLN A 56 -5.38 -10.73 2.84
N LYS A 57 -4.97 -11.38 3.91
CA LYS A 57 -4.64 -12.77 3.85
C LYS A 57 -5.92 -13.57 3.91
N LYS A 58 -6.21 -14.33 2.88
CA LYS A 58 -7.34 -15.21 2.91
C LYS A 58 -6.94 -16.51 3.53
N GLU A 59 -7.73 -16.93 4.43
CA GLU A 59 -7.51 -18.25 4.97
C GLU A 59 -8.02 -19.23 3.99
N ARG A 60 -7.55 -20.12 3.64
CA ARG A 60 -8.18 -20.94 2.76
C ARG A 60 -8.25 -22.20 3.08
N ARG A 61 -8.71 -22.50 3.17
CA ARG A 61 -8.74 -23.44 3.39
C ARG A 61 -8.91 -24.08 3.14
#